data_a34c8e766e73d64dd83eea7cda69df84
#
_entry.id   a34c8e766e73d64dd83eea7cda69df84
#
_cell.length_a   1.000
_cell.length_b   1.000
_cell.length_c   1.000
_cell.angle_alpha   90.00
_cell.angle_beta   90.00
_cell.angle_gamma   90.00
#
_symmetry.space_group_name_H-M   'P 1'
#
loop_
_entity.id
_entity.type
_entity.pdbx_description
1 polymer ?
#
loop_
_entity_poly.entity_id
_entity_poly.type
_entity_poly.pdbx_seq_one_letter_code
_entity_poly.pdbx_strand_id
1 'polypeptide(L)'
;IPGNRALAYGNELDYCDIKVDAVEDTSLAVVGEKLIFAKDLLENVTKEIGIIKYSIIKTFKGSNLASCQCHHPFKDLGYNFIVKPFHGEFVNIEQGTGIVHIAPGHGDDDYVLGIENNVDIIQTVEDDGKYNHHAVGFEGEHVYKVDQKIADKLKDFSKLLFQGTLRHSYPHSWRSKAPLIYRNTPQWFISMEKKGLRKIALKSI
;
A
#
# COMPACT_ATOMS: atom_id res chain seq x y z
N ILE A 1 5.30 2.97 2.97
CA ILE A 1 6.19 2.76 1.82
C ILE A 1 7.34 1.79 2.16
N PRO A 2 8.09 1.92 3.27
CA PRO A 2 9.19 0.98 3.57
C PRO A 2 8.77 -0.50 3.67
N GLY A 3 7.54 -0.77 4.10
CA GLY A 3 6.96 -2.13 4.17
C GLY A 3 6.41 -2.67 2.86
N ASN A 4 6.37 -1.88 1.78
CA ASN A 4 5.80 -2.29 0.49
C ASN A 4 6.55 -3.49 -0.10
N ARG A 5 5.81 -4.52 -0.53
CA ARG A 5 6.35 -5.72 -1.19
C ARG A 5 5.59 -6.09 -2.46
N ALA A 6 4.35 -5.63 -2.62
CA ALA A 6 3.50 -5.91 -3.77
C ALA A 6 2.56 -4.73 -4.04
N LEU A 7 1.77 -4.83 -5.10
CA LEU A 7 0.65 -3.96 -5.42
C LEU A 7 -0.62 -4.81 -5.55
N ALA A 8 -1.78 -4.21 -5.29
CA ALA A 8 -3.07 -4.82 -5.57
C ALA A 8 -3.85 -4.01 -6.61
N TYR A 9 -4.61 -4.71 -7.45
CA TYR A 9 -5.51 -4.15 -8.45
C TYR A 9 -6.80 -4.96 -8.53
N GLY A 10 -7.87 -4.38 -9.08
CA GLY A 10 -9.15 -5.07 -9.32
C GLY A 10 -9.19 -5.65 -10.73
N ASN A 11 -9.39 -6.98 -10.88
CA ASN A 11 -9.41 -7.67 -12.18
C ASN A 11 -10.40 -7.07 -13.16
N GLU A 12 -11.62 -6.81 -12.69
CA GLU A 12 -12.74 -6.35 -13.51
C GLU A 12 -12.78 -4.82 -13.69
N LEU A 13 -11.95 -4.09 -12.97
CA LEU A 13 -11.86 -2.64 -13.12
C LEU A 13 -11.21 -2.29 -14.47
N ASP A 14 -11.70 -1.21 -15.08
CA ASP A 14 -11.06 -0.62 -16.25
C ASP A 14 -9.95 0.34 -15.80
N TYR A 15 -8.80 0.24 -16.44
CA TYR A 15 -7.65 1.13 -16.23
C TYR A 15 -7.32 1.90 -17.50
N CYS A 16 -6.84 3.11 -17.33
CA CYS A 16 -6.34 3.95 -18.42
C CYS A 16 -4.83 4.17 -18.27
N ASP A 17 -4.08 3.91 -19.34
CA ASP A 17 -2.71 4.39 -19.54
C ASP A 17 -2.83 5.76 -20.19
N ILE A 18 -2.41 6.81 -19.49
CA ILE A 18 -2.46 8.19 -19.98
C ILE A 18 -1.06 8.73 -20.19
N LYS A 19 -0.92 9.68 -21.11
CA LYS A 19 0.25 10.54 -21.25
C LYS A 19 -0.10 11.94 -20.77
N VAL A 20 0.71 12.50 -19.91
CA VAL A 20 0.57 13.86 -19.40
C VAL A 20 0.96 14.85 -20.49
N ASP A 21 0.05 15.75 -20.88
CA ASP A 21 0.27 16.75 -21.94
C ASP A 21 0.49 18.16 -21.37
N ALA A 22 -0.15 18.50 -20.23
CA ALA A 22 0.04 19.77 -19.53
C ALA A 22 -0.27 19.62 -18.04
N VAL A 23 0.47 20.36 -17.20
CA VAL A 23 0.34 20.37 -15.74
C VAL A 23 0.29 21.78 -15.19
N GLU A 24 -0.23 21.93 -13.97
CA GLU A 24 -0.12 23.16 -13.18
C GLU A 24 1.32 23.36 -12.68
N ASP A 25 1.71 24.61 -12.42
CA ASP A 25 3.06 24.93 -11.92
C ASP A 25 3.39 24.28 -10.59
N THR A 26 2.38 23.95 -9.78
CA THR A 26 2.51 23.29 -8.48
C THR A 26 2.49 21.77 -8.54
N SER A 27 2.19 21.20 -9.69
CA SER A 27 2.11 19.75 -9.86
C SER A 27 3.49 19.09 -9.79
N LEU A 28 3.52 17.89 -9.23
CA LEU A 28 4.71 17.04 -9.25
C LEU A 28 4.74 16.10 -10.47
N ALA A 29 3.64 16.02 -11.23
CA ALA A 29 3.61 15.27 -12.49
C ALA A 29 4.45 15.98 -13.57
N VAL A 30 5.03 15.21 -14.47
CA VAL A 30 5.92 15.73 -15.53
C VAL A 30 5.27 15.56 -16.89
N VAL A 31 5.32 16.62 -17.73
CA VAL A 31 4.83 16.54 -19.12
C VAL A 31 5.58 15.45 -19.89
N GLY A 32 4.84 14.60 -20.57
CA GLY A 32 5.35 13.43 -21.30
C GLY A 32 5.38 12.15 -20.48
N GLU A 33 5.20 12.21 -19.15
CA GLU A 33 5.10 11.05 -18.28
C GLU A 33 3.86 10.21 -18.62
N LYS A 34 3.97 8.89 -18.41
CA LYS A 34 2.87 7.95 -18.57
C LYS A 34 2.44 7.44 -17.21
N LEU A 35 1.15 7.49 -16.95
CA LEU A 35 0.55 7.12 -15.67
C LEU A 35 -0.63 6.17 -15.89
N ILE A 36 -0.81 5.24 -14.96
CA ILE A 36 -1.92 4.28 -14.98
C ILE A 36 -2.83 4.55 -13.79
N PHE A 37 -4.12 4.76 -14.08
CA PHE A 37 -5.17 4.96 -13.07
C PHE A 37 -6.40 4.11 -13.41
N ALA A 38 -7.20 3.77 -12.41
CA ALA A 38 -8.54 3.26 -12.67
C ALA A 38 -9.34 4.31 -13.43
N LYS A 39 -10.05 3.89 -14.47
CA LYS A 39 -10.78 4.78 -15.40
C LYS A 39 -11.79 5.66 -14.68
N ASP A 40 -12.52 5.09 -13.73
CA ASP A 40 -13.58 5.81 -13.00
C ASP A 40 -13.02 6.85 -12.01
N LEU A 41 -11.75 6.74 -11.64
CA LEU A 41 -11.03 7.69 -10.78
C LEU A 41 -10.25 8.75 -11.58
N LEU A 42 -10.09 8.57 -12.88
CA LEU A 42 -9.17 9.33 -13.71
C LEU A 42 -9.37 10.85 -13.61
N GLU A 43 -10.62 11.32 -13.72
CA GLU A 43 -10.93 12.75 -13.65
C GLU A 43 -10.60 13.36 -12.28
N ASN A 44 -10.97 12.68 -11.20
CA ASN A 44 -10.70 13.14 -9.84
C ASN A 44 -9.20 13.17 -9.55
N VAL A 45 -8.49 12.09 -9.87
CA VAL A 45 -7.05 11.97 -9.60
C VAL A 45 -6.27 12.99 -10.41
N THR A 46 -6.54 13.16 -11.72
CA THR A 46 -5.83 14.13 -12.54
C THR A 46 -6.02 15.56 -12.06
N LYS A 47 -7.23 15.91 -11.60
CA LYS A 47 -7.49 17.21 -10.99
C LYS A 47 -6.72 17.38 -9.67
N GLU A 48 -6.70 16.37 -8.82
CA GLU A 48 -6.04 16.40 -7.50
C GLU A 48 -4.52 16.58 -7.62
N ILE A 49 -3.91 15.93 -8.61
CA ILE A 49 -2.45 16.00 -8.86
C ILE A 49 -2.03 17.17 -9.76
N GLY A 50 -2.97 17.99 -10.23
CA GLY A 50 -2.70 19.17 -11.05
C GLY A 50 -2.36 18.86 -12.51
N ILE A 51 -2.91 17.78 -13.09
CA ILE A 51 -2.82 17.53 -14.54
C ILE A 51 -3.94 18.28 -15.25
N ILE A 52 -3.57 19.29 -16.05
CA ILE A 52 -4.51 20.14 -16.81
C ILE A 52 -5.00 19.42 -18.07
N LYS A 53 -4.09 18.68 -18.73
CA LYS A 53 -4.36 17.99 -19.99
C LYS A 53 -3.61 16.69 -20.07
N TYR A 54 -4.29 15.67 -20.59
CA TYR A 54 -3.73 14.36 -20.86
C TYR A 54 -4.33 13.71 -22.08
N SER A 55 -3.64 12.75 -22.65
CA SER A 55 -4.11 11.90 -23.75
C SER A 55 -4.22 10.46 -23.26
N ILE A 56 -5.36 9.80 -23.48
CA ILE A 56 -5.51 8.37 -23.17
C ILE A 56 -4.82 7.58 -24.28
N ILE A 57 -3.80 6.80 -23.92
CA ILE A 57 -3.07 5.93 -24.84
C ILE A 57 -3.87 4.64 -25.08
N LYS A 58 -4.36 4.03 -24.01
CA LYS A 58 -5.17 2.82 -24.06
C LYS A 58 -6.02 2.67 -22.78
N THR A 59 -7.10 1.92 -22.92
CA THR A 59 -7.91 1.42 -21.81
C THR A 59 -7.84 -0.11 -21.80
N PHE A 60 -7.77 -0.71 -20.62
CA PHE A 60 -7.62 -2.17 -20.48
C PHE A 60 -8.20 -2.64 -19.14
N LYS A 61 -8.51 -3.93 -19.04
CA LYS A 61 -8.95 -4.57 -17.80
C LYS A 61 -7.78 -4.76 -16.83
N GLY A 62 -8.05 -4.64 -15.54
CA GLY A 62 -7.05 -4.82 -14.49
C GLY A 62 -6.27 -6.14 -14.59
N SER A 63 -6.92 -7.21 -15.05
CA SER A 63 -6.27 -8.50 -15.31
C SER A 63 -5.00 -8.42 -16.19
N ASN A 64 -4.88 -7.39 -17.04
CA ASN A 64 -3.68 -7.16 -17.84
C ASN A 64 -2.47 -6.69 -17.01
N LEU A 65 -2.70 -6.19 -15.79
CA LEU A 65 -1.63 -5.80 -14.87
C LEU A 65 -0.88 -7.00 -14.28
N ALA A 66 -1.45 -8.19 -14.31
CA ALA A 66 -0.84 -9.41 -13.76
C ALA A 66 0.56 -9.72 -14.31
N SER A 67 0.85 -9.32 -15.54
CA SER A 67 2.15 -9.51 -16.18
C SER A 67 3.16 -8.40 -15.92
N CYS A 68 2.75 -7.33 -15.24
CA CYS A 68 3.62 -6.19 -14.98
C CYS A 68 4.65 -6.51 -13.90
N GLN A 69 5.78 -5.83 -13.98
CA GLN A 69 6.82 -5.83 -12.96
C GLN A 69 7.17 -4.39 -12.63
N CYS A 70 7.13 -4.05 -11.36
CA CYS A 70 7.43 -2.71 -10.89
C CYS A 70 8.71 -2.71 -10.05
N HIS A 71 9.39 -1.58 -10.03
CA HIS A 71 10.44 -1.33 -9.07
C HIS A 71 9.85 -0.62 -7.84
N HIS A 72 10.38 -0.93 -6.68
CA HIS A 72 10.09 -0.16 -5.49
C HIS A 72 10.51 1.30 -5.69
N PRO A 73 9.74 2.32 -5.24
CA PRO A 73 10.10 3.73 -5.41
C PRO A 73 11.46 4.09 -4.80
N PHE A 74 11.91 3.36 -3.79
CA PHE A 74 13.24 3.49 -3.17
C PHE A 74 14.25 2.46 -3.65
N LYS A 75 14.16 1.98 -4.90
CA LYS A 75 15.11 1.03 -5.47
C LYS A 75 16.56 1.51 -5.27
N ASP A 76 16.83 2.77 -5.57
CA ASP A 76 18.16 3.35 -5.49
C ASP A 76 18.64 3.57 -4.03
N LEU A 77 17.76 3.45 -3.06
CA LEU A 77 18.08 3.45 -1.63
C LEU A 77 18.41 2.05 -1.08
N GLY A 78 18.24 1.00 -1.88
CA GLY A 78 18.54 -0.39 -1.48
C GLY A 78 17.34 -1.35 -1.54
N TYR A 79 16.14 -0.92 -1.94
CA TYR A 79 14.96 -1.78 -2.13
C TYR A 79 15.01 -2.48 -3.49
N ASN A 80 16.02 -3.34 -3.70
CA ASN A 80 16.37 -3.98 -4.99
C ASN A 80 15.58 -5.27 -5.27
N PHE A 81 14.28 -5.25 -5.10
CA PHE A 81 13.39 -6.37 -5.42
C PHE A 81 12.30 -5.93 -6.41
N ILE A 82 11.70 -6.90 -7.08
CA ILE A 82 10.58 -6.65 -7.98
C ILE A 82 9.28 -6.63 -7.18
N VAL A 83 8.52 -5.57 -7.35
CA VAL A 83 7.16 -5.40 -6.82
C VAL A 83 6.18 -5.88 -7.88
N LYS A 84 5.48 -7.00 -7.62
CA LYS A 84 4.50 -7.56 -8.53
C LYS A 84 3.09 -7.10 -8.16
N PRO A 85 2.25 -6.79 -9.14
CA PRO A 85 0.83 -6.55 -8.91
C PRO A 85 0.06 -7.88 -8.87
N PHE A 86 -0.91 -7.97 -7.95
CA PHE A 86 -1.82 -9.10 -7.77
C PHE A 86 -3.27 -8.62 -7.74
N HIS A 87 -4.21 -9.52 -8.03
CA HIS A 87 -5.61 -9.23 -7.85
C HIS A 87 -5.96 -9.18 -6.37
N GLY A 88 -6.67 -8.12 -5.95
CA GLY A 88 -7.23 -7.97 -4.60
C GLY A 88 -8.71 -7.59 -4.69
N GLU A 89 -9.60 -8.41 -4.13
CA GLU A 89 -11.05 -8.14 -4.12
C GLU A 89 -11.41 -6.87 -3.33
N PHE A 90 -10.56 -6.48 -2.38
CA PHE A 90 -10.73 -5.26 -1.57
C PHE A 90 -10.41 -3.97 -2.33
N VAL A 91 -9.81 -4.05 -3.54
CA VAL A 91 -9.54 -2.87 -4.35
C VAL A 91 -10.83 -2.28 -4.90
N ASN A 92 -11.11 -1.05 -4.55
CA ASN A 92 -12.30 -0.32 -4.96
C ASN A 92 -11.96 0.99 -5.67
N ILE A 93 -12.99 1.70 -6.13
CA ILE A 93 -12.89 2.98 -6.85
C ILE A 93 -13.47 4.16 -6.05
N GLU A 94 -13.50 4.05 -4.73
CA GLU A 94 -14.00 5.13 -3.88
C GLU A 94 -12.98 6.27 -3.73
N GLN A 95 -11.69 5.93 -3.76
CA GLN A 95 -10.60 6.89 -3.60
C GLN A 95 -9.28 6.34 -4.16
N GLY A 96 -8.27 7.23 -4.25
CA GLY A 96 -6.92 6.87 -4.69
C GLY A 96 -6.82 6.67 -6.19
N THR A 97 -5.98 5.73 -6.62
CA THR A 97 -5.63 5.51 -8.02
C THR A 97 -6.24 4.23 -8.62
N GLY A 98 -6.90 3.42 -7.79
CA GLY A 98 -7.33 2.06 -8.16
C GLY A 98 -6.18 1.04 -8.13
N ILE A 99 -4.99 1.45 -7.69
CA ILE A 99 -3.85 0.57 -7.41
C ILE A 99 -3.41 0.82 -5.98
N VAL A 100 -3.33 -0.25 -5.18
CA VAL A 100 -3.05 -0.19 -3.75
C VAL A 100 -1.69 -0.82 -3.47
N HIS A 101 -0.86 -0.17 -2.66
CA HIS A 101 0.38 -0.78 -2.18
C HIS A 101 0.08 -1.87 -1.15
N ILE A 102 0.89 -2.91 -1.11
CA ILE A 102 0.73 -4.07 -0.24
C ILE A 102 1.95 -4.23 0.65
N ALA A 103 1.71 -4.23 1.96
CA ALA A 103 2.72 -4.46 2.99
C ALA A 103 2.32 -5.64 3.89
N PRO A 104 2.64 -6.90 3.53
CA PRO A 104 2.14 -8.11 4.20
C PRO A 104 2.48 -8.21 5.68
N GLY A 105 3.48 -7.47 6.15
CA GLY A 105 3.83 -7.39 7.57
C GLY A 105 2.95 -6.43 8.39
N HIS A 106 2.03 -5.66 7.77
CA HIS A 106 1.39 -4.50 8.40
C HIS A 106 -0.11 -4.32 8.11
N GLY A 107 -0.77 -5.25 7.41
CA GLY A 107 -2.20 -5.22 7.15
C GLY A 107 -2.77 -6.62 7.00
N ASP A 108 -4.03 -6.84 7.42
CA ASP A 108 -4.67 -8.16 7.37
C ASP A 108 -4.91 -8.61 5.93
N ASP A 109 -5.52 -7.76 5.10
CA ASP A 109 -5.75 -8.05 3.68
C ASP A 109 -4.42 -8.21 2.92
N ASP A 110 -3.44 -7.37 3.24
CA ASP A 110 -2.09 -7.43 2.69
C ASP A 110 -1.39 -8.76 3.03
N TYR A 111 -1.58 -9.23 4.28
CA TYR A 111 -1.04 -10.49 4.76
C TYR A 111 -1.63 -11.68 4.01
N VAL A 112 -2.97 -11.73 3.88
CA VAL A 112 -3.68 -12.79 3.15
C VAL A 112 -3.21 -12.84 1.71
N LEU A 113 -3.23 -11.70 1.01
CA LEU A 113 -2.76 -11.59 -0.36
C LEU A 113 -1.28 -12.01 -0.50
N GLY A 114 -0.46 -11.63 0.49
CA GLY A 114 0.96 -12.02 0.54
C GLY A 114 1.16 -13.52 0.64
N ILE A 115 0.44 -14.21 1.53
CA ILE A 115 0.49 -15.67 1.68
C ILE A 115 0.03 -16.39 0.41
N GLU A 116 -1.11 -15.98 -0.16
CA GLU A 116 -1.68 -16.60 -1.36
C GLU A 116 -0.76 -16.50 -2.58
N ASN A 117 0.04 -15.44 -2.66
CA ASN A 117 0.91 -15.16 -3.80
C ASN A 117 2.41 -15.37 -3.52
N ASN A 118 2.76 -15.97 -2.38
CA ASN A 118 4.14 -16.22 -1.96
C ASN A 118 5.01 -14.95 -1.96
N VAL A 119 4.44 -13.84 -1.49
CA VAL A 119 5.17 -12.59 -1.26
C VAL A 119 5.86 -12.65 0.10
N ASP A 120 7.09 -12.18 0.18
CA ASP A 120 7.85 -12.14 1.43
C ASP A 120 7.16 -11.28 2.49
N ILE A 121 6.91 -11.87 3.66
CA ILE A 121 6.31 -11.18 4.80
C ILE A 121 7.44 -10.66 5.68
N ILE A 122 7.87 -9.45 5.40
CA ILE A 122 8.96 -8.82 6.14
C ILE A 122 8.39 -7.83 7.15
N GLN A 123 8.72 -8.05 8.42
CA GLN A 123 8.40 -7.11 9.48
C GLN A 123 9.42 -5.97 9.47
N THR A 124 8.94 -4.75 9.26
CA THR A 124 9.80 -3.56 9.19
C THR A 124 9.74 -2.69 10.43
N VAL A 125 8.88 -3.02 11.41
CA VAL A 125 8.64 -2.21 12.62
C VAL A 125 8.84 -3.06 13.87
N GLU A 126 9.66 -2.57 14.79
CA GLU A 126 9.96 -3.19 16.08
C GLU A 126 8.84 -2.97 17.12
N ASP A 127 8.99 -3.59 18.30
CA ASP A 127 8.02 -3.52 19.39
C ASP A 127 7.80 -2.10 19.94
N ASP A 128 8.80 -1.24 19.82
CA ASP A 128 8.75 0.16 20.24
C ASP A 128 8.16 1.10 19.17
N GLY A 129 7.68 0.55 18.05
CA GLY A 129 7.08 1.31 16.94
C GLY A 129 8.08 2.00 16.02
N LYS A 130 9.37 1.64 16.11
CA LYS A 130 10.39 2.18 15.21
C LYS A 130 10.69 1.22 14.07
N TYR A 131 11.12 1.79 12.96
CA TYR A 131 11.60 1.02 11.84
C TYR A 131 12.93 0.31 12.16
N ASN A 132 13.04 -0.96 11.74
CA ASN A 132 14.26 -1.73 11.84
C ASN A 132 15.11 -1.64 10.55
N HIS A 133 16.16 -2.45 10.49
CA HIS A 133 17.12 -2.48 9.37
C HIS A 133 16.51 -2.86 8.01
N HIS A 134 15.31 -3.49 7.98
CA HIS A 134 14.60 -3.77 6.73
C HIS A 134 13.97 -2.52 6.12
N ALA A 135 13.79 -1.45 6.89
CA ALA A 135 13.30 -0.15 6.41
C ALA A 135 14.49 0.76 6.07
N VAL A 136 15.27 0.38 5.08
CA VAL A 136 16.52 1.05 4.68
C VAL A 136 16.32 2.55 4.49
N GLY A 137 17.15 3.35 5.17
CA GLY A 137 17.08 4.82 5.16
C GLY A 137 16.07 5.44 6.14
N PHE A 138 15.34 4.60 6.91
CA PHE A 138 14.37 5.03 7.92
C PHE A 138 14.57 4.31 9.27
N GLU A 139 15.64 3.53 9.41
CA GLU A 139 15.96 2.78 10.62
C GLU A 139 16.00 3.70 11.85
N GLY A 140 15.37 3.24 12.95
CA GLY A 140 15.27 3.98 14.20
C GLY A 140 14.20 5.08 14.23
N GLU A 141 13.61 5.43 13.10
CA GLU A 141 12.51 6.40 13.03
C GLU A 141 11.19 5.78 13.51
N HIS A 142 10.42 6.53 14.30
CA HIS A 142 9.12 6.08 14.76
C HIS A 142 8.06 6.26 13.67
N VAL A 143 7.22 5.24 13.42
CA VAL A 143 6.23 5.19 12.32
C VAL A 143 5.28 6.39 12.28
N TYR A 144 4.92 6.97 13.43
CA TYR A 144 4.03 8.15 13.49
C TYR A 144 4.74 9.51 13.33
N LYS A 145 6.05 9.51 13.10
CA LYS A 145 6.83 10.75 12.96
C LYS A 145 7.59 10.84 11.64
N VAL A 146 7.52 9.79 10.83
CA VAL A 146 8.37 9.63 9.65
C VAL A 146 7.69 10.06 8.35
N ASP A 147 6.39 10.32 8.34
CA ASP A 147 5.59 10.56 7.13
C ASP A 147 6.20 11.66 6.24
N GLN A 148 6.55 12.81 6.83
CA GLN A 148 7.15 13.89 6.07
C GLN A 148 8.51 13.50 5.50
N LYS A 149 9.33 12.80 6.27
CA LYS A 149 10.66 12.33 5.82
C LYS A 149 10.54 11.34 4.65
N ILE A 150 9.51 10.47 4.67
CA ILE A 150 9.21 9.56 3.56
C ILE A 150 8.77 10.35 2.32
N ALA A 151 7.88 11.32 2.49
CA ALA A 151 7.40 12.17 1.41
C ALA A 151 8.54 12.98 0.77
N ASP A 152 9.38 13.62 1.58
CA ASP A 152 10.55 14.36 1.11
C ASP A 152 11.50 13.45 0.32
N LYS A 153 11.75 12.25 0.84
CA LYS A 153 12.59 11.26 0.16
C LYS A 153 12.00 10.81 -1.18
N LEU A 154 10.68 10.56 -1.24
CA LEU A 154 10.00 10.25 -2.50
C LEU A 154 10.11 11.40 -3.51
N LYS A 155 10.02 12.65 -3.03
CA LYS A 155 10.19 13.83 -3.86
C LYS A 155 11.62 13.95 -4.39
N ASP A 156 12.63 13.73 -3.56
CA ASP A 156 14.05 13.75 -3.95
C ASP A 156 14.34 12.73 -5.08
N PHE A 157 13.70 11.56 -5.01
CA PHE A 157 13.80 10.53 -6.06
C PHE A 157 12.83 10.73 -7.24
N SER A 158 12.06 11.82 -7.27
CA SER A 158 11.02 12.06 -8.29
C SER A 158 10.00 10.89 -8.38
N LYS A 159 9.59 10.37 -7.21
CA LYS A 159 8.64 9.26 -7.06
C LYS A 159 7.37 9.64 -6.29
N LEU A 160 7.24 10.91 -5.92
CA LEU A 160 6.04 11.46 -5.33
C LEU A 160 5.21 12.15 -6.41
N LEU A 161 3.99 11.69 -6.62
CA LEU A 161 3.05 12.31 -7.55
C LEU A 161 2.14 13.32 -6.85
N PHE A 162 1.68 12.96 -5.64
CA PHE A 162 0.82 13.80 -4.80
C PHE A 162 0.92 13.38 -3.34
N GLN A 163 0.75 14.34 -2.44
CA GLN A 163 0.60 14.10 -1.00
C GLN A 163 -0.64 14.85 -0.51
N GLY A 164 -1.58 14.10 0.01
CA GLY A 164 -2.82 14.62 0.60
C GLY A 164 -3.00 14.21 2.05
N THR A 165 -4.04 14.75 2.67
CA THR A 165 -4.46 14.38 4.03
C THR A 165 -5.85 13.77 3.96
N LEU A 166 -6.00 12.57 4.52
CA LEU A 166 -7.27 11.87 4.63
C LEU A 166 -7.69 11.81 6.10
N ARG A 167 -8.91 12.25 6.40
CA ARG A 167 -9.50 12.08 7.73
C ARG A 167 -10.39 10.84 7.73
N HIS A 168 -10.00 9.84 8.49
CA HIS A 168 -10.75 8.59 8.64
C HIS A 168 -10.73 8.09 10.09
N SER A 169 -11.61 7.14 10.40
CA SER A 169 -11.59 6.44 11.69
C SER A 169 -10.36 5.55 11.75
N TYR A 170 -9.65 5.58 12.88
CA TYR A 170 -8.47 4.75 13.11
C TYR A 170 -8.57 4.04 14.46
N PRO A 171 -8.25 2.74 14.55
CA PRO A 171 -8.33 2.01 15.82
C PRO A 171 -7.30 2.51 16.83
N HIS A 172 -7.78 2.68 18.06
CA HIS A 172 -6.97 3.11 19.20
C HIS A 172 -7.04 2.09 20.32
N SER A 173 -5.97 1.95 21.07
CA SER A 173 -5.97 1.16 22.30
C SER A 173 -7.00 1.70 23.28
N TRP A 174 -7.90 0.84 23.79
CA TRP A 174 -8.92 1.24 24.73
C TRP A 174 -8.32 1.77 26.04
N ARG A 175 -7.14 1.27 26.42
CA ARG A 175 -6.44 1.62 27.68
C ARG A 175 -5.59 2.89 27.54
N SER A 176 -4.66 2.91 26.59
CA SER A 176 -3.72 4.04 26.42
C SER A 176 -4.26 5.18 25.55
N LYS A 177 -5.35 4.94 24.80
CA LYS A 177 -5.89 5.85 23.77
C LYS A 177 -4.91 6.16 22.62
N ALA A 178 -3.76 5.50 22.59
CA ALA A 178 -2.80 5.62 21.49
C ALA A 178 -3.31 4.89 20.23
N PRO A 179 -3.02 5.39 19.03
CA PRO A 179 -3.31 4.67 17.79
C PRO A 179 -2.56 3.33 17.76
N LEU A 180 -3.17 2.32 17.14
CA LEU A 180 -2.57 0.99 17.03
C LEU A 180 -1.60 0.94 15.86
N ILE A 181 -0.53 0.16 16.01
CA ILE A 181 0.38 -0.19 14.92
C ILE A 181 0.07 -1.63 14.51
N TYR A 182 -0.31 -1.81 13.24
CA TYR A 182 -0.50 -3.14 12.68
C TYR A 182 0.85 -3.78 12.39
N ARG A 183 1.06 -4.96 12.98
CA ARG A 183 2.30 -5.73 12.85
C ARG A 183 2.00 -7.22 12.82
N ASN A 184 2.66 -7.94 11.93
CA ASN A 184 2.66 -9.37 11.96
C ASN A 184 3.59 -9.85 13.09
N THR A 185 3.01 -10.48 14.13
CA THR A 185 3.74 -10.98 15.30
C THR A 185 3.47 -12.46 15.52
N PRO A 186 4.47 -13.27 15.89
CA PRO A 186 4.26 -14.67 16.26
C PRO A 186 3.29 -14.77 17.43
N GLN A 187 2.28 -15.61 17.30
CA GLN A 187 1.28 -15.83 18.34
C GLN A 187 0.97 -17.32 18.51
N TRP A 188 0.57 -17.69 19.71
CA TRP A 188 0.08 -19.03 20.02
C TRP A 188 -1.44 -19.04 19.91
N PHE A 189 -1.97 -20.01 19.18
CA PHE A 189 -3.41 -20.24 19.05
C PHE A 189 -3.77 -21.60 19.60
N ILE A 190 -4.80 -21.65 20.48
CA ILE A 190 -5.38 -22.87 21.00
C ILE A 190 -6.75 -23.04 20.36
N SER A 191 -6.91 -24.09 19.54
CA SER A 191 -8.20 -24.43 18.95
C SER A 191 -9.19 -24.88 20.01
N MET A 192 -10.22 -24.09 20.25
CA MET A 192 -11.28 -24.43 21.22
C MET A 192 -12.21 -25.54 20.72
N GLU A 193 -12.30 -25.73 19.40
CA GLU A 193 -13.17 -26.77 18.80
C GLU A 193 -12.44 -28.11 18.59
N LYS A 194 -11.14 -28.06 18.31
CA LYS A 194 -10.32 -29.25 18.08
C LYS A 194 -10.26 -30.08 19.36
N LYS A 195 -10.57 -31.40 19.25
CA LYS A 195 -10.69 -32.33 20.40
C LYS A 195 -11.77 -31.95 21.42
N GLY A 196 -12.71 -31.06 21.08
CA GLY A 196 -13.84 -30.70 21.91
C GLY A 196 -13.51 -29.92 23.19
N LEU A 197 -12.39 -29.19 23.23
CA LEU A 197 -11.94 -28.43 24.40
C LEU A 197 -13.04 -27.52 24.97
N ARG A 198 -13.76 -26.77 24.12
CA ARG A 198 -14.89 -25.93 24.53
C ARG A 198 -15.98 -26.74 25.26
N LYS A 199 -16.37 -27.92 24.71
CA LYS A 199 -17.39 -28.78 25.31
C LYS A 199 -16.96 -29.33 26.67
N ILE A 200 -15.67 -29.68 26.80
CA ILE A 200 -15.10 -30.18 28.09
C ILE A 200 -15.12 -29.03 29.09
N ALA A 201 -14.65 -27.85 28.73
CA ALA A 201 -14.63 -26.69 29.63
C ALA A 201 -16.05 -26.34 30.14
N LEU A 202 -17.04 -26.29 29.24
CA LEU A 202 -18.43 -25.96 29.58
C LEU A 202 -19.11 -27.02 30.49
N LYS A 203 -18.64 -28.26 30.44
CA LYS A 203 -19.15 -29.32 31.35
C LYS A 203 -18.53 -29.30 32.74
N SER A 204 -17.43 -28.58 32.90
CA SER A 204 -16.67 -28.47 34.15
C SER A 204 -17.09 -27.28 35.01
N ILE A 205 -18.00 -26.43 34.49
CA ILE A 205 -18.65 -25.32 35.19
C ILE A 205 -20.06 -25.74 35.61
#